data_23654cda626d2a3a1b4209d69ca7f0e8
#
_entry.id   23654cda626d2a3a1b4209d69ca7f0e8
#
_cell.length_a   1.000
_cell.length_b   1.000
_cell.length_c   1.000
_cell.angle_alpha   90.00
_cell.angle_beta   90.00
_cell.angle_gamma   90.00
#
_symmetry.space_group_name_H-M   'P 1'
#
loop_
_entity.id
_entity.type
_entity.pdbx_description
1 polymer ?
#
loop_
_entity_poly.entity_id
_entity_poly.type
_entity_poly.pdbx_seq_one_letter_code
_entity_poly.pdbx_strand_id
1 'polypeptide(L)'
;MAKAFTEEERIEIKEKIMETALDLFHDKGTKSLNIQELTKRVGIAQGSFYNFWKDKESLIIDLIAYRSIQKLNKIEKDFANSLEDPINFLTDVIYKYSIDLIAKAETQPVYKDAFKVLSTRKKSDVNKIENLYGEFLYRLIEYWKSNNVVKKIDEKGLSNAFIGSFVLCSNFYHFDEEYFGKILKIYVLNVVNAYVEV
;
A
#
# COMPACT_ATOMS: atom_id res chain seq x y z
N MET A 1 -0.28 36.35 -14.90
CA MET A 1 -1.18 35.25 -14.49
C MET A 1 -0.41 33.94 -14.66
N ALA A 2 -0.40 33.07 -13.67
CA ALA A 2 0.21 31.74 -13.83
C ALA A 2 -0.63 30.96 -14.85
N LYS A 3 0.01 30.40 -15.89
CA LYS A 3 -0.63 29.55 -16.89
C LYS A 3 -1.24 28.34 -16.18
N ALA A 4 -2.53 28.05 -16.39
CA ALA A 4 -3.13 26.82 -15.88
C ALA A 4 -2.49 25.64 -16.63
N PHE A 5 -2.12 24.59 -15.90
CA PHE A 5 -1.60 23.35 -16.49
C PHE A 5 -2.70 22.67 -17.31
N THR A 6 -2.34 22.08 -18.45
CA THR A 6 -3.20 21.14 -19.18
C THR A 6 -3.35 19.86 -18.34
N GLU A 7 -4.30 18.98 -18.69
CA GLU A 7 -4.49 17.72 -17.98
C GLU A 7 -3.25 16.81 -18.12
N GLU A 8 -2.64 16.76 -19.30
CA GLU A 8 -1.40 16.04 -19.56
C GLU A 8 -0.22 16.58 -18.72
N GLU A 9 -0.03 17.92 -18.75
CA GLU A 9 0.98 18.57 -17.90
C GLU A 9 0.75 18.30 -16.41
N ARG A 10 -0.50 18.21 -15.96
CA ARG A 10 -0.84 17.88 -14.56
C ARG A 10 -0.43 16.46 -14.18
N ILE A 11 -0.67 15.50 -15.05
CA ILE A 11 -0.28 14.09 -14.82
C ILE A 11 1.24 14.00 -14.73
N GLU A 12 1.96 14.52 -15.71
CA GLU A 12 3.43 14.51 -15.73
C GLU A 12 4.06 15.20 -14.51
N ILE A 13 3.55 16.38 -14.13
CA ILE A 13 4.03 17.11 -12.95
C ILE A 13 3.76 16.32 -11.68
N LYS A 14 2.58 15.70 -11.56
CA LYS A 14 2.21 14.89 -10.41
C LYS A 14 3.17 13.70 -10.24
N GLU A 15 3.44 12.97 -11.31
CA GLU A 15 4.38 11.85 -11.31
C GLU A 15 5.78 12.31 -10.93
N LYS A 16 6.27 13.38 -11.53
CA LYS A 16 7.58 13.96 -11.23
C LYS A 16 7.71 14.42 -9.77
N ILE A 17 6.64 15.00 -9.19
CA ILE A 17 6.62 15.34 -7.77
C ILE A 17 6.73 14.08 -6.93
N MET A 18 5.98 13.04 -7.27
CA MET A 18 5.97 11.77 -6.52
C MET A 18 7.33 11.07 -6.58
N GLU A 19 7.95 10.96 -7.74
CA GLU A 19 9.29 10.39 -7.90
C GLU A 19 10.35 11.17 -7.13
N THR A 20 10.38 12.51 -7.30
CA THR A 20 11.31 13.39 -6.57
C THR A 20 11.09 13.31 -5.06
N ALA A 21 9.84 13.18 -4.60
CA ALA A 21 9.53 13.02 -3.19
C ALA A 21 10.02 11.68 -2.66
N LEU A 22 9.89 10.59 -3.42
CA LEU A 22 10.42 9.27 -3.04
C LEU A 22 11.94 9.30 -2.84
N ASP A 23 12.68 9.97 -3.73
CA ASP A 23 14.13 10.13 -3.62
C ASP A 23 14.51 10.93 -2.37
N LEU A 24 13.80 12.03 -2.11
CA LEU A 24 14.02 12.87 -0.92
C LEU A 24 13.67 12.13 0.38
N PHE A 25 12.63 11.29 0.35
CA PHE A 25 12.21 10.52 1.52
C PHE A 25 13.16 9.38 1.86
N HIS A 26 13.78 8.78 0.83
CA HIS A 26 14.65 7.63 1.02
C HIS A 26 15.82 7.97 1.96
N ASP A 27 16.37 9.18 1.83
CA ASP A 27 17.59 9.56 2.53
C ASP A 27 17.35 10.15 3.94
N LYS A 28 16.22 10.84 4.16
CA LYS A 28 16.06 11.71 5.35
C LYS A 28 14.71 11.60 6.08
N GLY A 29 13.79 10.77 5.59
CA GLY A 29 12.43 10.66 6.13
C GLY A 29 11.53 11.87 5.87
N THR A 30 10.27 11.76 6.29
CA THR A 30 9.24 12.78 5.97
C THR A 30 9.43 14.11 6.69
N LYS A 31 10.15 14.12 7.84
CA LYS A 31 10.40 15.37 8.60
C LYS A 31 11.26 16.35 7.82
N SER A 32 12.14 15.85 6.97
CA SER A 32 13.04 16.67 6.15
C SER A 32 12.43 17.09 4.82
N LEU A 33 11.26 16.59 4.45
CA LEU A 33 10.59 17.01 3.22
C LEU A 33 10.14 18.47 3.36
N ASN A 34 10.86 19.32 2.65
CA ASN A 34 10.48 20.72 2.46
C ASN A 34 9.76 20.85 1.12
N ILE A 35 8.51 21.34 1.13
CA ILE A 35 7.71 21.52 -0.10
C ILE A 35 8.43 22.50 -1.04
N GLN A 36 9.13 23.51 -0.52
CA GLN A 36 9.90 24.46 -1.32
C GLN A 36 11.05 23.76 -2.04
N GLU A 37 11.79 22.89 -1.38
CA GLU A 37 12.87 22.11 -1.99
C GLU A 37 12.32 21.15 -3.05
N LEU A 38 11.24 20.44 -2.74
CA LEU A 38 10.58 19.51 -3.65
C LEU A 38 10.14 20.22 -4.94
N THR A 39 9.39 21.32 -4.81
CA THR A 39 8.87 22.06 -5.96
C THR A 39 9.98 22.71 -6.78
N LYS A 40 11.07 23.16 -6.13
CA LYS A 40 12.27 23.66 -6.80
C LYS A 40 12.95 22.59 -7.65
N ARG A 41 13.08 21.35 -7.12
CA ARG A 41 13.68 20.22 -7.88
C ARG A 41 12.81 19.81 -9.07
N VAL A 42 11.50 19.86 -8.92
CA VAL A 42 10.54 19.56 -9.99
C VAL A 42 10.48 20.66 -11.04
N GLY A 43 10.86 21.91 -10.68
CA GLY A 43 10.84 23.09 -11.56
C GLY A 43 9.48 23.79 -11.60
N ILE A 44 8.71 23.73 -10.51
CA ILE A 44 7.41 24.43 -10.38
C ILE A 44 7.41 25.42 -9.22
N ALA A 45 6.47 26.37 -9.24
CA ALA A 45 6.27 27.28 -8.11
C ALA A 45 5.74 26.52 -6.88
N GLN A 46 6.16 26.94 -5.66
CA GLN A 46 5.73 26.29 -4.42
C GLN A 46 4.20 26.26 -4.27
N GLY A 47 3.50 27.32 -4.68
CA GLY A 47 2.04 27.37 -4.67
C GLY A 47 1.38 26.34 -5.57
N SER A 48 2.06 25.88 -6.63
CA SER A 48 1.53 24.86 -7.54
C SER A 48 1.41 23.48 -6.88
N PHE A 49 2.14 23.19 -5.81
CA PHE A 49 2.01 21.97 -5.02
C PHE A 49 0.56 21.78 -4.50
N TYR A 50 -0.05 22.86 -4.04
CA TYR A 50 -1.39 22.84 -3.45
C TYR A 50 -2.52 22.62 -4.47
N ASN A 51 -2.19 22.63 -5.77
CA ASN A 51 -3.11 22.17 -6.82
C ASN A 51 -3.24 20.63 -6.89
N PHE A 52 -2.29 19.91 -6.28
CA PHE A 52 -2.22 18.43 -6.29
C PHE A 52 -2.53 17.83 -4.93
N TRP A 53 -2.03 18.42 -3.84
CA TRP A 53 -2.20 17.93 -2.48
C TRP A 53 -2.48 19.08 -1.51
N LYS A 54 -3.45 18.86 -0.63
CA LYS A 54 -3.81 19.84 0.42
C LYS A 54 -2.66 20.09 1.42
N ASP A 55 -1.84 19.07 1.66
CA ASP A 55 -0.74 19.06 2.61
C ASP A 55 0.29 17.96 2.29
N LYS A 56 1.40 17.98 3.01
CA LYS A 56 2.48 16.99 2.90
C LYS A 56 2.01 15.56 3.22
N GLU A 57 1.13 15.40 4.17
CA GLU A 57 0.64 14.08 4.59
C GLU A 57 -0.24 13.45 3.50
N SER A 58 -1.01 14.26 2.78
CA SER A 58 -1.77 13.80 1.61
C SER A 58 -0.85 13.29 0.49
N LEU A 59 0.31 13.92 0.27
CA LEU A 59 1.35 13.41 -0.64
C LEU A 59 1.89 12.07 -0.13
N ILE A 60 2.18 11.92 1.18
CA ILE A 60 2.68 10.67 1.75
C ILE A 60 1.70 9.52 1.50
N ILE A 61 0.40 9.74 1.69
CA ILE A 61 -0.63 8.73 1.41
C ILE A 61 -0.61 8.32 -0.06
N ASP A 62 -0.50 9.28 -0.98
CA ASP A 62 -0.40 8.99 -2.41
C ASP A 62 0.88 8.24 -2.78
N LEU A 63 2.02 8.52 -2.11
CA LEU A 63 3.26 7.77 -2.30
C LEU A 63 3.16 6.32 -1.85
N ILE A 64 2.48 6.08 -0.70
CA ILE A 64 2.21 4.73 -0.22
C ILE A 64 1.32 3.99 -1.23
N ALA A 65 0.25 4.63 -1.70
CA ALA A 65 -0.64 4.07 -2.71
C ALA A 65 0.11 3.72 -4.00
N TYR A 66 0.94 4.63 -4.51
CA TYR A 66 1.75 4.43 -5.71
C TYR A 66 2.70 3.21 -5.59
N ARG A 67 3.42 3.10 -4.47
CA ARG A 67 4.29 1.95 -4.19
C ARG A 67 3.50 0.66 -4.05
N SER A 68 2.32 0.72 -3.42
CA SER A 68 1.43 -0.44 -3.30
C SER A 68 0.97 -0.93 -4.67
N ILE A 69 0.55 -0.03 -5.57
CA ILE A 69 0.16 -0.38 -6.95
C ILE A 69 1.30 -1.09 -7.68
N GLN A 70 2.52 -0.53 -7.66
CA GLN A 70 3.67 -1.14 -8.30
C GLN A 70 3.92 -2.58 -7.82
N LYS A 71 3.77 -2.81 -6.50
CA LYS A 71 3.96 -4.13 -5.89
C LYS A 71 2.83 -5.09 -6.25
N LEU A 72 1.58 -4.64 -6.18
CA LEU A 72 0.41 -5.45 -6.55
C LEU A 72 0.44 -5.84 -8.03
N ASN A 73 0.78 -4.92 -8.93
CA ASN A 73 0.93 -5.21 -10.36
C ASN A 73 2.04 -6.25 -10.62
N LYS A 74 3.09 -6.30 -9.79
CA LYS A 74 4.11 -7.34 -9.89
C LYS A 74 3.57 -8.70 -9.45
N ILE A 75 2.76 -8.75 -8.40
CA ILE A 75 2.12 -9.99 -7.92
C ILE A 75 1.10 -10.50 -8.94
N GLU A 76 0.37 -9.61 -9.63
CA GLU A 76 -0.60 -10.00 -10.67
C GLU A 76 0.04 -10.79 -11.82
N LYS A 77 1.30 -10.54 -12.14
CA LYS A 77 2.04 -11.32 -13.16
C LYS A 77 2.24 -12.79 -12.76
N ASP A 78 2.14 -13.07 -11.47
CA ASP A 78 2.33 -14.41 -10.90
C ASP A 78 0.98 -15.11 -10.58
N PHE A 79 -0.16 -14.57 -11.01
CA PHE A 79 -1.48 -15.15 -10.75
C PHE A 79 -1.61 -16.59 -11.25
N ALA A 80 -0.92 -16.97 -12.33
CA ALA A 80 -0.92 -18.34 -12.82
C ALA A 80 -0.44 -19.34 -11.75
N ASN A 81 0.52 -18.94 -10.90
CA ASN A 81 1.04 -19.79 -9.82
C ASN A 81 0.02 -19.98 -8.69
N SER A 82 -0.99 -19.13 -8.59
CA SER A 82 -2.05 -19.25 -7.57
C SER A 82 -3.05 -20.35 -7.85
N LEU A 83 -3.07 -20.93 -9.07
CA LEU A 83 -4.04 -21.95 -9.47
C LEU A 83 -3.76 -23.32 -8.84
N GLU A 84 -2.51 -23.59 -8.48
CA GLU A 84 -2.14 -24.86 -7.82
C GLU A 84 -2.58 -24.89 -6.38
N ASP A 85 -2.45 -23.76 -5.65
CA ASP A 85 -2.80 -23.63 -4.25
C ASP A 85 -3.22 -22.20 -3.92
N PRO A 86 -4.49 -21.83 -4.17
CA PRO A 86 -5.00 -20.48 -3.94
C PRO A 86 -4.83 -19.99 -2.51
N ILE A 87 -5.01 -20.87 -1.53
CA ILE A 87 -4.94 -20.55 -0.10
C ILE A 87 -3.52 -20.20 0.30
N ASN A 88 -2.54 -21.06 -0.03
CA ASN A 88 -1.15 -20.79 0.31
C ASN A 88 -0.59 -19.61 -0.50
N PHE A 89 -0.97 -19.45 -1.77
CA PHE A 89 -0.57 -18.29 -2.56
C PHE A 89 -0.98 -16.98 -1.89
N LEU A 90 -2.27 -16.83 -1.55
CA LEU A 90 -2.76 -15.61 -0.92
C LEU A 90 -2.17 -15.41 0.48
N THR A 91 -2.05 -16.49 1.27
CA THR A 91 -1.40 -16.44 2.58
C THR A 91 0.03 -15.92 2.47
N ASP A 92 0.81 -16.44 1.54
CA ASP A 92 2.19 -16.05 1.32
C ASP A 92 2.33 -14.60 0.81
N VAL A 93 1.43 -14.18 -0.09
CA VAL A 93 1.37 -12.80 -0.58
C VAL A 93 1.16 -11.83 0.58
N ILE A 94 0.14 -12.08 1.41
CA ILE A 94 -0.17 -11.20 2.55
C ILE A 94 0.97 -11.22 3.56
N TYR A 95 1.45 -12.41 3.93
CA TYR A 95 2.52 -12.59 4.92
C TYR A 95 3.82 -11.90 4.48
N LYS A 96 4.33 -12.21 3.30
CA LYS A 96 5.57 -11.63 2.76
C LYS A 96 5.48 -10.11 2.61
N TYR A 97 4.31 -9.62 2.16
CA TYR A 97 4.07 -8.18 2.08
C TYR A 97 4.15 -7.51 3.45
N SER A 98 3.52 -8.12 4.45
CA SER A 98 3.45 -7.60 5.81
C SER A 98 4.83 -7.57 6.49
N ILE A 99 5.59 -8.66 6.39
CA ILE A 99 6.95 -8.73 6.94
C ILE A 99 7.91 -7.74 6.26
N ASP A 100 7.84 -7.61 4.92
CA ASP A 100 8.64 -6.63 4.18
C ASP A 100 8.30 -5.19 4.60
N LEU A 101 7.03 -4.90 4.87
CA LEU A 101 6.58 -3.59 5.31
C LEU A 101 7.10 -3.25 6.73
N ILE A 102 7.10 -4.23 7.65
CA ILE A 102 7.65 -4.06 9.01
C ILE A 102 9.17 -3.81 8.93
N ALA A 103 9.91 -4.68 8.23
CA ALA A 103 11.35 -4.52 8.07
C ALA A 103 11.73 -3.14 7.48
N LYS A 104 10.92 -2.63 6.55
CA LYS A 104 11.08 -1.28 6.03
C LYS A 104 10.73 -0.19 7.04
N ALA A 105 9.69 -0.41 7.85
CA ALA A 105 9.32 0.55 8.90
C ALA A 105 10.38 0.67 9.99
N GLU A 106 11.12 -0.40 10.27
CA GLU A 106 12.24 -0.40 11.22
C GLU A 106 13.48 0.28 10.67
N THR A 107 13.79 0.08 9.40
CA THR A 107 15.04 0.53 8.77
C THR A 107 14.94 1.84 8.01
N GLN A 108 13.74 2.23 7.57
CA GLN A 108 13.52 3.40 6.72
C GLN A 108 12.55 4.38 7.36
N PRO A 109 13.02 5.61 7.69
CA PRO A 109 12.18 6.62 8.36
C PRO A 109 10.87 6.93 7.63
N VAL A 110 10.87 6.87 6.29
CA VAL A 110 9.67 7.13 5.47
C VAL A 110 8.52 6.15 5.77
N TYR A 111 8.83 4.87 5.96
CA TYR A 111 7.80 3.87 6.28
C TYR A 111 7.28 4.02 7.71
N LYS A 112 8.17 4.34 8.66
CA LYS A 112 7.77 4.64 10.04
C LYS A 112 6.83 5.85 10.11
N ASP A 113 7.14 6.92 9.39
CA ASP A 113 6.31 8.10 9.32
C ASP A 113 4.99 7.81 8.56
N ALA A 114 5.04 6.99 7.51
CA ALA A 114 3.86 6.55 6.77
C ALA A 114 2.87 5.79 7.66
N PHE A 115 3.35 4.83 8.48
CA PHE A 115 2.51 4.15 9.48
C PHE A 115 1.86 5.13 10.46
N LYS A 116 2.63 6.11 10.96
CA LYS A 116 2.09 7.13 11.84
C LYS A 116 1.01 7.97 11.17
N VAL A 117 1.22 8.39 9.92
CA VAL A 117 0.23 9.14 9.15
C VAL A 117 -1.05 8.31 8.96
N LEU A 118 -0.92 7.04 8.58
CA LEU A 118 -2.06 6.14 8.38
C LEU A 118 -2.85 5.90 9.69
N SER A 119 -2.17 5.74 10.81
CA SER A 119 -2.83 5.48 12.11
C SER A 119 -3.55 6.71 12.70
N THR A 120 -3.15 7.93 12.30
CA THR A 120 -3.72 9.19 12.84
C THR A 120 -4.76 9.82 11.93
N ARG A 121 -4.85 9.42 10.66
CA ARG A 121 -5.80 9.96 9.69
C ARG A 121 -7.19 9.35 9.84
N LYS A 122 -8.20 10.13 9.40
CA LYS A 122 -9.58 9.63 9.31
C LYS A 122 -9.68 8.54 8.26
N LYS A 123 -10.61 7.62 8.45
CA LYS A 123 -10.88 6.51 7.51
C LYS A 123 -11.06 7.00 6.06
N SER A 124 -11.73 8.14 5.85
CA SER A 124 -11.90 8.74 4.51
C SER A 124 -10.59 9.05 3.78
N ASP A 125 -9.54 9.38 4.51
CA ASP A 125 -8.24 9.75 3.93
C ASP A 125 -7.42 8.51 3.53
N VAL A 126 -7.66 7.35 4.16
CA VAL A 126 -6.96 6.09 3.91
C VAL A 126 -7.74 5.12 3.01
N ASN A 127 -9.02 5.37 2.76
CA ASN A 127 -9.88 4.55 1.89
C ASN A 127 -9.26 4.26 0.51
N LYS A 128 -8.44 5.19 0.00
CA LYS A 128 -7.73 4.99 -1.27
C LYS A 128 -6.82 3.77 -1.24
N ILE A 129 -6.10 3.55 -0.14
CA ILE A 129 -5.21 2.40 0.04
C ILE A 129 -6.03 1.14 0.25
N GLU A 130 -7.08 1.20 1.08
CA GLU A 130 -8.00 0.07 1.30
C GLU A 130 -8.65 -0.37 -0.03
N ASN A 131 -9.08 0.59 -0.87
CA ASN A 131 -9.67 0.30 -2.18
C ASN A 131 -8.68 -0.40 -3.13
N LEU A 132 -7.41 0.00 -3.13
CA LEU A 132 -6.38 -0.66 -3.96
C LEU A 132 -6.24 -2.15 -3.65
N TYR A 133 -6.26 -2.51 -2.36
CA TYR A 133 -6.21 -3.90 -1.94
C TYR A 133 -7.52 -4.63 -2.26
N GLY A 134 -8.66 -3.97 -2.11
CA GLY A 134 -9.97 -4.50 -2.51
C GLY A 134 -10.02 -4.80 -4.00
N GLU A 135 -9.57 -3.89 -4.86
CA GLU A 135 -9.49 -4.08 -6.31
C GLU A 135 -8.53 -5.21 -6.70
N PHE A 136 -7.38 -5.31 -6.04
CA PHE A 136 -6.44 -6.41 -6.25
C PHE A 136 -7.07 -7.77 -5.89
N LEU A 137 -7.71 -7.87 -4.72
CA LEU A 137 -8.42 -9.07 -4.30
C LEU A 137 -9.53 -9.45 -5.28
N TYR A 138 -10.31 -8.47 -5.72
CA TYR A 138 -11.36 -8.70 -6.70
C TYR A 138 -10.80 -9.31 -7.99
N ARG A 139 -9.70 -8.75 -8.54
CA ARG A 139 -9.08 -9.31 -9.75
C ARG A 139 -8.53 -10.72 -9.55
N LEU A 140 -7.92 -11.00 -8.39
CA LEU A 140 -7.44 -12.33 -8.07
C LEU A 140 -8.60 -13.34 -7.94
N ILE A 141 -9.67 -12.95 -7.26
CA ILE A 141 -10.86 -13.80 -7.08
C ILE A 141 -11.53 -14.09 -8.43
N GLU A 142 -11.70 -13.10 -9.30
CA GLU A 142 -12.26 -13.30 -10.64
C GLU A 142 -11.36 -14.22 -11.49
N TYR A 143 -10.04 -14.10 -11.35
CA TYR A 143 -9.09 -15.01 -11.98
C TYR A 143 -9.27 -16.45 -11.50
N TRP A 144 -9.44 -16.68 -10.19
CA TRP A 144 -9.69 -18.00 -9.61
C TRP A 144 -11.04 -18.59 -10.05
N LYS A 145 -12.09 -17.78 -10.05
CA LYS A 145 -13.43 -18.19 -10.52
C LYS A 145 -13.40 -18.61 -12.00
N SER A 146 -12.73 -17.82 -12.85
CA SER A 146 -12.63 -18.12 -14.29
C SER A 146 -11.84 -19.39 -14.59
N ASN A 147 -10.96 -19.81 -13.66
CA ASN A 147 -10.20 -21.06 -13.77
C ASN A 147 -10.80 -22.22 -12.94
N ASN A 148 -11.94 -22.02 -12.29
CA ASN A 148 -12.68 -23.04 -11.50
C ASN A 148 -11.85 -23.65 -10.34
N VAL A 149 -10.92 -22.90 -9.74
CA VAL A 149 -10.09 -23.39 -8.63
C VAL A 149 -10.67 -23.08 -7.25
N VAL A 150 -11.73 -22.29 -7.17
CA VAL A 150 -12.44 -21.96 -5.94
C VAL A 150 -13.93 -22.22 -6.07
N LYS A 151 -14.56 -22.78 -5.02
CA LYS A 151 -15.99 -23.08 -4.95
C LYS A 151 -16.78 -21.92 -4.35
N LYS A 152 -16.25 -21.32 -3.29
CA LYS A 152 -16.92 -20.26 -2.56
C LYS A 152 -15.91 -19.28 -1.97
N ILE A 153 -16.22 -18.00 -2.04
CA ILE A 153 -15.42 -16.94 -1.41
C ILE A 153 -16.37 -15.91 -0.76
N ASP A 154 -16.09 -15.58 0.51
CA ASP A 154 -16.64 -14.38 1.13
C ASP A 154 -15.67 -13.20 0.91
N GLU A 155 -15.86 -12.48 -0.19
CA GLU A 155 -15.00 -11.36 -0.59
C GLU A 155 -14.95 -10.25 0.45
N LYS A 156 -16.08 -9.96 1.09
CA LYS A 156 -16.17 -8.92 2.12
C LYS A 156 -15.45 -9.33 3.40
N GLY A 157 -15.64 -10.59 3.83
CA GLY A 157 -14.92 -11.16 4.96
C GLY A 157 -13.42 -11.14 4.74
N LEU A 158 -12.97 -11.60 3.58
CA LEU A 158 -11.57 -11.62 3.18
C LEU A 158 -10.94 -10.22 3.13
N SER A 159 -11.63 -9.23 2.56
CA SER A 159 -11.18 -7.84 2.51
C SER A 159 -11.01 -7.24 3.91
N ASN A 160 -11.96 -7.47 4.82
CA ASN A 160 -11.83 -7.01 6.21
C ASN A 160 -10.69 -7.71 6.95
N ALA A 161 -10.43 -8.96 6.66
CA ALA A 161 -9.34 -9.72 7.23
C ALA A 161 -7.96 -9.18 6.78
N PHE A 162 -7.86 -8.70 5.55
CA PHE A 162 -6.68 -7.97 5.07
C PHE A 162 -6.39 -6.71 5.90
N ILE A 163 -7.43 -5.94 6.21
CA ILE A 163 -7.31 -4.79 7.11
C ILE A 163 -6.82 -5.25 8.49
N GLY A 164 -7.32 -6.39 8.99
CA GLY A 164 -6.86 -6.98 10.25
C GLY A 164 -5.36 -7.29 10.27
N SER A 165 -4.82 -7.84 9.18
CA SER A 165 -3.37 -8.09 9.07
C SER A 165 -2.55 -6.80 9.12
N PHE A 166 -3.03 -5.72 8.48
CA PHE A 166 -2.40 -4.41 8.56
C PHE A 166 -2.43 -3.83 9.99
N VAL A 167 -3.54 -3.99 10.72
CA VAL A 167 -3.64 -3.56 12.13
C VAL A 167 -2.64 -4.32 13.00
N LEU A 168 -2.48 -5.64 12.81
CA LEU A 168 -1.46 -6.42 13.50
C LEU A 168 -0.06 -5.89 13.19
N CYS A 169 0.25 -5.65 11.91
CA CYS A 169 1.54 -5.13 11.49
C CYS A 169 1.84 -3.72 12.04
N SER A 170 0.84 -2.84 12.13
CA SER A 170 1.02 -1.50 12.69
C SER A 170 1.27 -1.50 14.21
N ASN A 171 0.98 -2.62 14.87
CA ASN A 171 1.19 -2.82 16.30
C ASN A 171 2.21 -3.92 16.63
N PHE A 172 3.09 -4.28 15.67
CA PHE A 172 4.04 -5.39 15.81
C PHE A 172 4.96 -5.25 17.04
N TYR A 173 5.28 -4.05 17.44
CA TYR A 173 6.12 -3.74 18.61
C TYR A 173 5.52 -4.16 19.98
N HIS A 174 4.25 -4.60 20.02
CA HIS A 174 3.65 -5.18 21.22
C HIS A 174 3.91 -6.68 21.36
N PHE A 175 4.50 -7.29 20.36
CA PHE A 175 4.77 -8.72 20.32
C PHE A 175 6.26 -8.99 20.51
N ASP A 176 6.60 -10.17 21.02
CA ASP A 176 7.96 -10.69 20.96
C ASP A 176 8.38 -10.87 19.50
N GLU A 177 9.56 -10.33 19.16
CA GLU A 177 10.07 -10.30 17.78
C GLU A 177 10.15 -11.71 17.16
N GLU A 178 10.62 -12.72 17.94
CA GLU A 178 10.74 -14.11 17.48
C GLU A 178 9.37 -14.79 17.23
N TYR A 179 8.28 -14.31 17.85
CA TYR A 179 6.95 -14.89 17.75
C TYR A 179 6.06 -14.17 16.73
N PHE A 180 6.27 -12.89 16.50
CA PHE A 180 5.38 -12.09 15.66
C PHE A 180 5.18 -12.69 14.27
N GLY A 181 6.28 -13.07 13.59
CA GLY A 181 6.20 -13.67 12.26
C GLY A 181 5.35 -14.95 12.23
N LYS A 182 5.49 -15.80 13.25
CA LYS A 182 4.71 -17.04 13.38
C LYS A 182 3.23 -16.74 13.61
N ILE A 183 2.93 -15.79 14.53
CA ILE A 183 1.55 -15.37 14.84
C ILE A 183 0.88 -14.80 13.62
N LEU A 184 1.54 -13.90 12.91
CA LEU A 184 1.03 -13.29 11.70
C LEU A 184 0.73 -14.34 10.61
N LYS A 185 1.63 -15.30 10.39
CA LYS A 185 1.43 -16.35 9.39
C LYS A 185 0.22 -17.23 9.74
N ILE A 186 0.10 -17.63 11.00
CA ILE A 186 -1.05 -18.42 11.48
C ILE A 186 -2.36 -17.64 11.35
N TYR A 187 -2.34 -16.34 11.72
CA TYR A 187 -3.51 -15.47 11.57
C TYR A 187 -3.96 -15.42 10.11
N VAL A 188 -3.04 -15.06 9.19
CA VAL A 188 -3.36 -14.91 7.77
C VAL A 188 -3.87 -16.23 7.18
N LEU A 189 -3.20 -17.36 7.45
CA LEU A 189 -3.62 -18.68 6.95
C LEU A 189 -5.03 -19.04 7.41
N ASN A 190 -5.34 -18.86 8.70
CA ASN A 190 -6.66 -19.17 9.23
C ASN A 190 -7.75 -18.27 8.66
N VAL A 191 -7.43 -17.00 8.44
CA VAL A 191 -8.35 -16.04 7.81
C VAL A 191 -8.63 -16.44 6.36
N VAL A 192 -7.60 -16.73 5.56
CA VAL A 192 -7.79 -17.15 4.17
C VAL A 192 -8.64 -18.43 4.12
N ASN A 193 -8.32 -19.44 4.94
CA ASN A 193 -9.11 -20.67 5.02
C ASN A 193 -10.57 -20.46 5.47
N ALA A 194 -10.84 -19.45 6.29
CA ALA A 194 -12.20 -19.17 6.75
C ALA A 194 -13.09 -18.55 5.66
N TYR A 195 -12.51 -17.89 4.68
CA TYR A 195 -13.26 -17.15 3.66
C TYR A 195 -13.08 -17.67 2.22
N VAL A 196 -12.16 -18.62 2.00
CA VAL A 196 -11.89 -19.23 0.68
C VAL A 196 -12.08 -20.75 0.78
N GLU A 197 -12.99 -21.29 -0.01
CA GLU A 197 -13.21 -22.74 -0.18
C GLU A 197 -12.75 -23.16 -1.58
N VAL A 198 -11.78 -24.06 -1.66
CA VAL A 198 -11.22 -24.62 -2.90
C VAL A 198 -11.84 -25.98 -3.25
#